data_b35af3a124da14e1adf52fc62e1c529e
#
_entry.id   b35af3a124da14e1adf52fc62e1c529e
#
_cell.length_a   1.000
_cell.length_b   1.000
_cell.length_c   1.000
_cell.angle_alpha   90.00
_cell.angle_beta   90.00
_cell.angle_gamma   90.00
#
_symmetry.space_group_name_H-M   'P 1'
#
loop_
_entity.id
_entity.type
_entity.pdbx_description
1 polymer ?
#
loop_
_entity_poly.entity_id
_entity_poly.type
_entity_poly.pdbx_seq_one_letter_code
_entity_poly.pdbx_strand_id
1 'polypeptide(L)'
;MPRFDPAEFGRLLARLTPQELRQAEGLVAEARQRAEAVLEIDARADAGGPAASCPRCGGDARTRWGRTRTGAQRWNCSGCGVTWSGRSGTPLARVHRPDLVVALARDMIEAPQPMSCRRGAEVLGASRHSIWRWRVAIIGALKPETDATLAGIVEADEAHQRESRKGSREWVRHRRDPVDHPVPPRLRWRAYRRRGGSAVAPPGGWRAWEKKLLAATDRAGHRAFEAIADAGQAAISGALLPVMAPDAVLCTDGFVTYERIAKDARIPHFALNAGRRTERTPRSHHINTVNALINRFRAFMQPFCGPASKNLAAYGRWHAARNNADRSYLHALRLLLASGPRANTV
;
A
#
# COMPACT_ATOMS: atom_id res chain seq x y z
N MET A 1 -16.89 27.53 -15.47
CA MET A 1 -16.00 27.78 -14.32
C MET A 1 -15.82 29.29 -14.22
N PRO A 2 -15.92 29.91 -13.05
CA PRO A 2 -15.57 31.31 -12.90
C PRO A 2 -14.09 31.47 -13.31
N ARG A 3 -13.81 32.50 -14.09
CA ARG A 3 -12.45 32.86 -14.47
C ARG A 3 -11.77 33.46 -13.25
N PHE A 4 -10.49 33.14 -13.04
CA PHE A 4 -9.65 33.76 -12.01
C PHE A 4 -9.56 35.28 -12.31
N ASP A 5 -9.97 36.09 -11.36
CA ASP A 5 -9.79 37.54 -11.39
C ASP A 5 -8.63 37.93 -10.45
N PRO A 6 -7.49 38.34 -11.02
CA PRO A 6 -6.34 38.74 -10.20
C PRO A 6 -6.62 39.96 -9.30
N ALA A 7 -7.50 40.88 -9.76
CA ALA A 7 -7.81 42.09 -8.99
C ALA A 7 -8.68 41.78 -7.75
N GLU A 8 -9.65 40.87 -7.90
CA GLU A 8 -10.45 40.37 -6.78
C GLU A 8 -9.58 39.62 -5.79
N PHE A 9 -8.70 38.75 -6.28
CA PHE A 9 -7.77 38.00 -5.46
C PHE A 9 -6.81 38.91 -4.71
N GLY A 10 -6.26 39.94 -5.35
CA GLY A 10 -5.42 40.96 -4.71
C GLY A 10 -6.14 41.70 -3.59
N ARG A 11 -7.41 42.08 -3.80
CA ARG A 11 -8.24 42.72 -2.76
C ARG A 11 -8.49 41.81 -1.56
N LEU A 12 -8.65 40.49 -1.77
CA LEU A 12 -8.76 39.52 -0.69
C LEU A 12 -7.45 39.42 0.11
N LEU A 13 -6.32 39.28 -0.59
CA LEU A 13 -5.00 39.20 0.07
C LEU A 13 -4.67 40.44 0.88
N ALA A 14 -5.06 41.64 0.43
CA ALA A 14 -4.81 42.89 1.13
C ALA A 14 -5.56 43.02 2.46
N ARG A 15 -6.56 42.17 2.72
CA ARG A 15 -7.34 42.14 3.97
C ARG A 15 -6.81 41.11 4.99
N LEU A 16 -5.84 40.32 4.62
CA LEU A 16 -5.30 39.26 5.45
C LEU A 16 -4.20 39.77 6.38
N THR A 17 -4.16 39.24 7.58
CA THR A 17 -3.05 39.44 8.51
C THR A 17 -1.77 38.75 8.01
N PRO A 18 -0.58 39.13 8.50
CA PRO A 18 0.67 38.43 8.12
C PRO A 18 0.68 36.92 8.37
N GLN A 19 -0.09 36.45 9.35
CA GLN A 19 -0.22 35.03 9.66
C GLN A 19 -1.12 34.33 8.63
N GLU A 20 -2.24 34.95 8.28
CA GLU A 20 -3.15 34.43 7.24
C GLU A 20 -2.51 34.45 5.86
N LEU A 21 -1.68 35.47 5.54
CA LEU A 21 -0.89 35.50 4.32
C LEU A 21 0.05 34.30 4.21
N ARG A 22 0.78 33.97 5.27
CA ARG A 22 1.63 32.76 5.30
C ARG A 22 0.83 31.48 5.09
N GLN A 23 -0.38 31.40 5.65
CA GLN A 23 -1.28 30.27 5.39
C GLN A 23 -1.75 30.22 3.93
N ALA A 24 -2.10 31.38 3.36
CA ALA A 24 -2.51 31.48 1.96
C ALA A 24 -1.38 31.08 1.00
N GLU A 25 -0.14 31.50 1.26
CA GLU A 25 1.05 31.06 0.51
C GLU A 25 1.20 29.53 0.52
N GLY A 26 1.04 28.90 1.69
CA GLY A 26 1.08 27.44 1.83
C GLY A 26 0.00 26.77 0.98
N LEU A 27 -1.24 27.28 1.02
CA LEU A 27 -2.35 26.74 0.22
C LEU A 27 -2.11 26.89 -1.28
N VAL A 28 -1.57 28.04 -1.72
CA VAL A 28 -1.23 28.29 -3.12
C VAL A 28 -0.10 27.37 -3.57
N ALA A 29 0.95 27.20 -2.76
CA ALA A 29 2.06 26.30 -3.05
C ALA A 29 1.56 24.85 -3.19
N GLU A 30 0.68 24.38 -2.30
CA GLU A 30 0.06 23.06 -2.40
C GLU A 30 -0.81 22.88 -3.64
N ALA A 31 -1.60 23.90 -4.00
CA ALA A 31 -2.43 23.88 -5.20
C ALA A 31 -1.58 23.80 -6.46
N ARG A 32 -0.48 24.57 -6.50
CA ARG A 32 0.51 24.53 -7.58
C ARG A 32 1.16 23.16 -7.72
N GLN A 33 1.67 22.58 -6.64
CA GLN A 33 2.26 21.24 -6.65
C GLN A 33 1.26 20.19 -7.14
N ARG A 34 0.00 20.29 -6.75
CA ARG A 34 -1.05 19.37 -7.25
C ARG A 34 -1.27 19.52 -8.74
N ALA A 35 -1.30 20.74 -9.24
CA ALA A 35 -1.46 21.02 -10.68
C ALA A 35 -0.25 20.50 -11.48
N GLU A 36 0.97 20.73 -11.00
CA GLU A 36 2.22 20.24 -11.61
C GLU A 36 2.24 18.70 -11.63
N ALA A 37 1.85 18.05 -10.55
CA ALA A 37 1.75 16.59 -10.51
C ALA A 37 0.70 16.02 -11.48
N VAL A 38 -0.44 16.71 -11.68
CA VAL A 38 -1.43 16.32 -12.69
C VAL A 38 -0.87 16.48 -14.10
N LEU A 39 -0.16 17.57 -14.37
CA LEU A 39 0.51 17.78 -15.67
C LEU A 39 1.58 16.71 -15.92
N GLU A 40 2.35 16.34 -14.91
CA GLU A 40 3.34 15.25 -14.98
C GLU A 40 2.66 13.90 -15.28
N ILE A 41 1.56 13.59 -14.60
CA ILE A 41 0.76 12.38 -14.86
C ILE A 41 0.30 12.34 -16.32
N ASP A 42 -0.26 13.44 -16.83
CA ASP A 42 -0.77 13.51 -18.19
C ASP A 42 0.37 13.44 -19.23
N ALA A 43 1.50 14.13 -18.98
CA ALA A 43 2.67 14.10 -19.86
C ALA A 43 3.34 12.72 -19.91
N ARG A 44 3.46 12.01 -18.78
CA ARG A 44 4.03 10.64 -18.74
C ARG A 44 3.15 9.62 -19.43
N ALA A 45 1.86 9.80 -19.30
CA ALA A 45 0.89 8.99 -20.01
C ALA A 45 1.02 9.14 -21.53
N ASP A 46 1.45 10.32 -22.00
CA ASP A 46 1.66 10.60 -23.43
C ASP A 46 3.06 10.15 -23.93
N ALA A 47 4.06 10.03 -23.04
CA ALA A 47 5.48 9.82 -23.38
C ALA A 47 5.94 8.35 -23.47
N GLY A 48 5.07 7.37 -23.31
CA GLY A 48 5.48 5.96 -23.44
C GLY A 48 4.92 5.00 -22.39
N GLY A 49 3.83 5.38 -21.73
CA GLY A 49 3.06 4.48 -20.87
C GLY A 49 2.37 3.37 -21.68
N PRO A 50 1.54 2.53 -21.06
CA PRO A 50 0.76 1.47 -21.72
C PRO A 50 -0.13 1.97 -22.88
N ALA A 51 -0.17 3.28 -23.09
CA ALA A 51 -0.91 3.96 -24.13
C ALA A 51 -0.07 4.38 -25.35
N ALA A 52 1.17 3.95 -25.47
CA ALA A 52 1.95 4.17 -26.70
C ALA A 52 1.31 3.47 -27.89
N SER A 53 0.65 2.33 -27.68
CA SER A 53 -0.10 1.57 -28.67
C SER A 53 -1.59 1.56 -28.40
N CYS A 54 -2.39 1.24 -29.40
CA CYS A 54 -3.85 1.16 -29.27
C CYS A 54 -4.26 0.07 -28.26
N PRO A 55 -5.04 0.38 -27.21
CA PRO A 55 -5.45 -0.60 -26.20
C PRO A 55 -6.39 -1.69 -26.72
N ARG A 56 -6.90 -1.56 -27.96
CA ARG A 56 -7.81 -2.53 -28.57
C ARG A 56 -7.11 -3.47 -29.55
N CYS A 57 -6.28 -2.94 -30.45
CA CYS A 57 -5.65 -3.74 -31.50
C CYS A 57 -4.11 -3.81 -31.40
N GLY A 58 -3.49 -3.12 -30.44
CA GLY A 58 -2.03 -3.09 -30.26
C GLY A 58 -1.27 -2.26 -31.32
N GLY A 59 -1.95 -1.68 -32.32
CA GLY A 59 -1.31 -0.94 -33.39
C GLY A 59 -0.75 0.41 -32.92
N ASP A 60 0.39 0.83 -33.49
CA ASP A 60 1.10 2.06 -33.13
C ASP A 60 0.68 3.26 -33.99
N ALA A 61 0.02 3.04 -35.13
CA ALA A 61 -0.47 4.10 -36.01
C ALA A 61 -1.62 4.87 -35.34
N ARG A 62 -1.31 6.10 -34.94
CA ARG A 62 -2.25 6.98 -34.21
C ARG A 62 -2.21 8.43 -34.69
N THR A 63 -3.33 9.10 -34.61
CA THR A 63 -3.47 10.54 -34.88
C THR A 63 -3.93 11.26 -33.62
N ARG A 64 -3.56 12.53 -33.49
CA ARG A 64 -4.06 13.39 -32.40
C ARG A 64 -5.56 13.63 -32.58
N TRP A 65 -6.36 13.41 -31.54
CA TRP A 65 -7.83 13.50 -31.59
C TRP A 65 -8.35 14.45 -30.50
N GLY A 66 -7.82 15.69 -30.52
CA GLY A 66 -8.22 16.72 -29.55
C GLY A 66 -7.73 16.39 -28.11
N ARG A 67 -8.39 17.05 -27.14
CA ARG A 67 -8.05 16.90 -25.71
C ARG A 67 -9.25 16.42 -24.90
N THR A 68 -8.98 15.80 -23.76
CA THR A 68 -10.00 15.50 -22.75
C THR A 68 -10.45 16.79 -22.05
N ARG A 69 -11.56 16.73 -21.29
CA ARG A 69 -11.99 17.85 -20.46
C ARG A 69 -10.94 18.28 -19.41
N THR A 70 -10.04 17.38 -19.04
CA THR A 70 -8.94 17.63 -18.10
C THR A 70 -7.64 18.09 -18.79
N GLY A 71 -7.67 18.34 -20.11
CA GLY A 71 -6.54 18.83 -20.88
C GLY A 71 -5.61 17.77 -21.46
N ALA A 72 -5.73 16.49 -21.07
CA ALA A 72 -4.88 15.40 -21.55
C ALA A 72 -5.10 15.14 -23.05
N GLN A 73 -4.03 14.83 -23.79
CA GLN A 73 -4.10 14.50 -25.23
C GLN A 73 -4.93 13.23 -25.43
N ARG A 74 -5.85 13.28 -26.42
CA ARG A 74 -6.54 12.10 -26.94
C ARG A 74 -5.91 11.64 -28.25
N TRP A 75 -5.93 10.35 -28.45
CA TRP A 75 -5.42 9.69 -29.63
C TRP A 75 -6.54 8.92 -30.33
N ASN A 76 -6.47 8.78 -31.63
CA ASN A 76 -7.34 7.93 -32.43
C ASN A 76 -6.48 6.88 -33.16
N CYS A 77 -6.85 5.62 -33.10
CA CYS A 77 -6.18 4.55 -33.84
C CYS A 77 -6.55 4.58 -35.32
N SER A 78 -5.57 4.68 -36.18
CA SER A 78 -5.80 4.64 -37.63
C SER A 78 -6.28 3.26 -38.11
N GLY A 79 -5.97 2.19 -37.36
CA GLY A 79 -6.36 0.83 -37.74
C GLY A 79 -7.76 0.39 -37.29
N CYS A 80 -8.23 0.81 -36.09
CA CYS A 80 -9.51 0.34 -35.55
C CYS A 80 -10.47 1.44 -35.07
N GLY A 81 -10.12 2.72 -35.25
CA GLY A 81 -10.96 3.88 -34.92
C GLY A 81 -11.18 4.13 -33.41
N VAL A 82 -10.61 3.32 -32.52
CA VAL A 82 -10.76 3.52 -31.08
C VAL A 82 -10.01 4.76 -30.64
N THR A 83 -10.64 5.57 -29.77
CA THR A 83 -10.00 6.72 -29.16
C THR A 83 -9.57 6.42 -27.73
N TRP A 84 -8.37 6.90 -27.35
CA TRP A 84 -7.85 6.73 -25.98
C TRP A 84 -7.02 7.94 -25.54
N SER A 85 -6.63 7.98 -24.30
CA SER A 85 -5.66 8.92 -23.74
C SER A 85 -4.55 8.16 -23.04
N GLY A 86 -3.48 8.81 -22.67
CA GLY A 86 -2.37 8.20 -21.97
C GLY A 86 -2.73 7.56 -20.63
N ARG A 87 -3.87 7.90 -20.03
CA ARG A 87 -4.39 7.24 -18.83
C ARG A 87 -5.25 6.01 -19.13
N SER A 88 -5.59 5.76 -20.39
CA SER A 88 -6.39 4.58 -20.79
C SER A 88 -5.62 3.30 -20.46
N GLY A 89 -6.31 2.30 -19.91
CA GLY A 89 -5.66 1.08 -19.44
C GLY A 89 -5.02 1.18 -18.05
N THR A 90 -5.01 2.35 -17.43
CA THR A 90 -4.51 2.53 -16.05
C THR A 90 -5.67 2.66 -15.05
N PRO A 91 -5.42 2.52 -13.74
CA PRO A 91 -6.42 2.79 -12.71
C PRO A 91 -6.98 4.23 -12.72
N LEU A 92 -6.30 5.16 -13.40
CA LEU A 92 -6.71 6.57 -13.56
C LEU A 92 -7.55 6.83 -14.81
N ALA A 93 -7.81 5.85 -15.67
CA ALA A 93 -8.49 5.99 -16.95
C ALA A 93 -9.84 6.75 -16.88
N ARG A 94 -10.62 6.51 -15.82
CA ARG A 94 -11.96 7.11 -15.62
C ARG A 94 -12.00 8.12 -14.48
N VAL A 95 -10.86 8.65 -14.06
CA VAL A 95 -10.80 9.64 -12.99
C VAL A 95 -10.98 11.04 -13.58
N HIS A 96 -12.07 11.70 -13.19
CA HIS A 96 -12.38 13.06 -13.63
C HIS A 96 -11.64 14.15 -12.84
N ARG A 97 -11.23 13.82 -11.61
CA ARG A 97 -10.53 14.72 -10.68
C ARG A 97 -9.19 14.10 -10.26
N PRO A 98 -8.21 14.07 -11.18
CA PRO A 98 -6.88 13.52 -10.88
C PRO A 98 -6.16 14.30 -9.77
N ASP A 99 -6.43 15.59 -9.63
CA ASP A 99 -5.95 16.46 -8.55
C ASP A 99 -6.30 15.91 -7.16
N LEU A 100 -7.49 15.33 -6.99
CA LEU A 100 -7.89 14.71 -5.72
C LEU A 100 -7.16 13.38 -5.46
N VAL A 101 -6.83 12.64 -6.53
CA VAL A 101 -6.01 11.42 -6.38
C VAL A 101 -4.60 11.77 -5.98
N VAL A 102 -4.02 12.84 -6.55
CA VAL A 102 -2.71 13.37 -6.15
C VAL A 102 -2.72 13.78 -4.68
N ALA A 103 -3.73 14.56 -4.25
CA ALA A 103 -3.87 14.97 -2.86
C ALA A 103 -4.02 13.78 -1.90
N LEU A 104 -4.80 12.77 -2.30
CA LEU A 104 -4.95 11.54 -1.53
C LEU A 104 -3.65 10.73 -1.47
N ALA A 105 -2.91 10.60 -2.57
CA ALA A 105 -1.64 9.90 -2.60
C ALA A 105 -0.61 10.58 -1.68
N ARG A 106 -0.58 11.92 -1.70
CA ARG A 106 0.27 12.70 -0.80
C ARG A 106 -0.08 12.46 0.66
N ASP A 107 -1.36 12.55 1.04
CA ASP A 107 -1.80 12.20 2.40
C ASP A 107 -1.40 10.78 2.78
N MET A 108 -1.63 9.83 1.89
CA MET A 108 -1.33 8.42 2.15
C MET A 108 0.16 8.17 2.40
N ILE A 109 1.05 8.86 1.72
CA ILE A 109 2.49 8.61 1.80
C ILE A 109 3.18 9.53 2.81
N GLU A 110 2.84 10.82 2.84
CA GLU A 110 3.61 11.84 3.56
C GLU A 110 3.00 12.28 4.89
N ALA A 111 1.67 12.20 5.05
CA ALA A 111 1.04 12.61 6.30
C ALA A 111 1.49 11.74 7.49
N PRO A 112 1.69 12.28 8.69
CA PRO A 112 2.05 11.51 9.89
C PRO A 112 1.09 10.34 10.12
N GLN A 113 -0.22 10.58 9.99
CA GLN A 113 -1.28 9.60 10.03
C GLN A 113 -2.21 9.81 8.82
N PRO A 114 -2.34 8.83 7.91
CA PRO A 114 -3.24 8.95 6.76
C PRO A 114 -4.70 9.10 7.19
N MET A 115 -5.43 9.94 6.49
CA MET A 115 -6.85 10.15 6.74
C MET A 115 -7.64 8.83 6.60
N SER A 116 -8.69 8.66 7.42
CA SER A 116 -9.69 7.62 7.13
C SER A 116 -10.44 7.95 5.83
N CYS A 117 -11.10 6.96 5.21
CA CYS A 117 -11.92 7.24 4.01
C CYS A 117 -13.04 8.23 4.27
N ARG A 118 -13.57 8.28 5.50
CA ARG A 118 -14.57 9.28 5.90
C ARG A 118 -13.96 10.67 5.93
N ARG A 119 -12.85 10.84 6.62
CA ARG A 119 -12.17 12.14 6.72
C ARG A 119 -11.68 12.62 5.36
N GLY A 120 -11.12 11.73 4.54
CA GLY A 120 -10.71 12.05 3.16
C GLY A 120 -11.86 12.51 2.29
N ALA A 121 -13.06 11.94 2.47
CA ALA A 121 -14.26 12.39 1.76
C ALA A 121 -14.66 13.83 2.14
N GLU A 122 -14.60 14.15 3.43
CA GLU A 122 -14.90 15.48 3.97
C GLU A 122 -13.87 16.52 3.47
N VAL A 123 -12.57 16.23 3.61
CA VAL A 123 -11.48 17.17 3.28
C VAL A 123 -11.36 17.39 1.77
N LEU A 124 -11.47 16.33 0.98
CA LEU A 124 -11.28 16.39 -0.47
C LEU A 124 -12.57 16.67 -1.25
N GLY A 125 -13.73 16.75 -0.58
CA GLY A 125 -15.01 16.99 -1.25
C GLY A 125 -15.39 15.89 -2.25
N ALA A 126 -15.04 14.63 -1.94
CA ALA A 126 -15.31 13.47 -2.78
C ALA A 126 -16.15 12.43 -2.04
N SER A 127 -16.81 11.52 -2.77
CA SER A 127 -17.55 10.44 -2.10
C SER A 127 -16.60 9.50 -1.36
N ARG A 128 -17.04 8.99 -0.20
CA ARG A 128 -16.28 7.98 0.58
C ARG A 128 -15.93 6.75 -0.26
N HIS A 129 -16.80 6.39 -1.20
CA HIS A 129 -16.56 5.28 -2.13
C HIS A 129 -15.42 5.60 -3.12
N SER A 130 -15.36 6.84 -3.64
CA SER A 130 -14.27 7.28 -4.50
C SER A 130 -12.94 7.26 -3.78
N ILE A 131 -12.89 7.81 -2.56
CA ILE A 131 -11.67 7.79 -1.73
C ILE A 131 -11.20 6.35 -1.47
N TRP A 132 -12.14 5.44 -1.11
CA TRP A 132 -11.81 4.03 -0.90
C TRP A 132 -11.26 3.37 -2.18
N ARG A 133 -11.91 3.58 -3.33
CA ARG A 133 -11.47 3.03 -4.62
C ARG A 133 -10.08 3.53 -5.02
N TRP A 134 -9.81 4.82 -4.86
CA TRP A 134 -8.51 5.40 -5.17
C TRP A 134 -7.44 4.88 -4.21
N ARG A 135 -7.73 4.82 -2.91
CA ARG A 135 -6.82 4.23 -1.92
C ARG A 135 -6.44 2.80 -2.29
N VAL A 136 -7.43 1.93 -2.55
CA VAL A 136 -7.17 0.54 -2.92
C VAL A 136 -6.37 0.46 -4.23
N ALA A 137 -6.57 1.41 -5.16
CA ALA A 137 -5.75 1.47 -6.36
C ALA A 137 -4.29 1.80 -6.06
N ILE A 138 -4.07 2.84 -5.26
CA ILE A 138 -2.72 3.28 -4.89
C ILE A 138 -1.98 2.17 -4.14
N ILE A 139 -2.55 1.62 -3.07
CA ILE A 139 -1.89 0.55 -2.30
C ILE A 139 -1.70 -0.75 -3.09
N GLY A 140 -2.60 -1.04 -4.02
CA GLY A 140 -2.48 -2.20 -4.91
C GLY A 140 -1.39 -2.04 -5.97
N ALA A 141 -1.03 -0.80 -6.31
CA ALA A 141 0.06 -0.49 -7.23
C ALA A 141 1.44 -0.51 -6.54
N LEU A 142 1.48 -0.32 -5.21
CA LEU A 142 2.72 -0.45 -4.44
C LEU A 142 3.19 -1.91 -4.52
N LYS A 143 4.18 -2.15 -5.33
CA LYS A 143 4.87 -3.45 -5.41
C LYS A 143 5.84 -3.57 -4.23
N PRO A 144 6.26 -4.79 -3.85
CA PRO A 144 7.52 -4.92 -3.12
C PRO A 144 8.58 -4.15 -3.93
N GLU A 145 9.35 -3.32 -3.28
CA GLU A 145 10.52 -2.71 -3.94
C GLU A 145 11.46 -3.86 -4.28
N THR A 146 11.34 -4.38 -5.50
CA THR A 146 12.22 -5.43 -6.02
C THR A 146 13.66 -4.94 -6.17
N ASP A 147 13.87 -3.63 -6.07
CA ASP A 147 15.19 -2.99 -6.20
C ASP A 147 15.88 -2.78 -4.84
N ALA A 148 15.17 -2.86 -3.72
CA ALA A 148 15.74 -2.76 -2.38
C ALA A 148 15.87 -4.16 -1.76
N THR A 149 16.95 -4.84 -2.10
CA THR A 149 17.32 -6.11 -1.47
C THR A 149 17.77 -5.83 -0.05
N LEU A 150 17.17 -6.50 0.92
CA LEU A 150 17.60 -6.45 2.33
C LEU A 150 19.03 -7.00 2.42
N ALA A 151 19.96 -6.21 2.92
CA ALA A 151 21.38 -6.55 2.93
C ALA A 151 22.01 -6.46 4.33
N GLY A 152 23.17 -7.07 4.49
CA GLY A 152 23.88 -7.11 5.76
C GLY A 152 23.10 -7.86 6.84
N ILE A 153 22.81 -7.24 7.99
CA ILE A 153 22.04 -7.87 9.06
C ILE A 153 20.56 -7.66 8.83
N VAL A 154 19.83 -8.73 8.52
CA VAL A 154 18.39 -8.76 8.26
C VAL A 154 17.66 -9.37 9.45
N GLU A 155 16.68 -8.67 9.97
CA GLU A 155 15.77 -9.17 11.01
C GLU A 155 14.44 -9.57 10.37
N ALA A 156 13.89 -10.73 10.74
CA ALA A 156 12.61 -11.21 10.28
C ALA A 156 11.76 -11.81 11.41
N ASP A 157 10.45 -11.55 11.35
CA ASP A 157 9.43 -12.09 12.28
C ASP A 157 8.03 -12.00 11.64
N GLU A 158 7.03 -12.69 12.20
CA GLU A 158 5.67 -12.69 11.72
C GLU A 158 4.76 -11.75 12.52
N ALA A 159 4.07 -10.87 11.79
CA ALA A 159 2.94 -10.13 12.32
C ALA A 159 1.64 -10.93 12.15
N HIS A 160 0.96 -11.19 13.26
CA HIS A 160 -0.33 -11.86 13.25
C HIS A 160 -1.47 -10.85 13.21
N GLN A 161 -2.38 -11.01 12.25
CA GLN A 161 -3.56 -10.19 12.08
C GLN A 161 -4.80 -11.06 12.05
N ARG A 162 -5.82 -10.72 12.85
CA ARG A 162 -7.09 -11.42 12.82
C ARG A 162 -7.71 -11.36 11.42
N GLU A 163 -8.25 -12.48 10.95
CA GLU A 163 -8.98 -12.51 9.68
C GLU A 163 -10.15 -11.55 9.66
N SER A 164 -10.26 -10.77 8.61
CA SER A 164 -11.36 -9.87 8.32
C SER A 164 -11.90 -10.15 6.92
N ARG A 165 -13.13 -10.58 6.83
CA ARG A 165 -13.84 -10.85 5.57
C ARG A 165 -14.72 -9.68 5.14
N LYS A 166 -14.36 -8.45 5.51
CA LYS A 166 -15.10 -7.25 5.11
C LYS A 166 -15.26 -7.19 3.59
N GLY A 167 -16.50 -6.98 3.14
CA GLY A 167 -16.85 -6.94 1.72
C GLY A 167 -16.95 -8.29 1.02
N SER A 168 -16.61 -9.41 1.69
CA SER A 168 -16.92 -10.74 1.19
C SER A 168 -18.34 -11.16 1.61
N ARG A 169 -19.02 -11.84 0.72
CA ARG A 169 -20.34 -12.48 0.97
C ARG A 169 -20.28 -13.98 0.70
N GLU A 170 -19.10 -14.54 0.71
CA GLU A 170 -18.86 -15.93 0.36
C GLU A 170 -19.75 -16.89 1.15
N TRP A 171 -19.74 -16.81 2.48
CA TRP A 171 -20.60 -17.63 3.34
C TRP A 171 -22.10 -17.38 3.17
N VAL A 172 -22.49 -16.24 2.62
CA VAL A 172 -23.91 -15.94 2.30
C VAL A 172 -24.31 -16.59 0.98
N ARG A 173 -23.41 -16.57 -0.02
CA ARG A 173 -23.62 -17.18 -1.33
C ARG A 173 -23.62 -18.71 -1.24
N HIS A 174 -22.78 -19.27 -0.37
CA HIS A 174 -22.56 -20.70 -0.19
C HIS A 174 -23.16 -21.23 1.11
N ARG A 175 -24.39 -20.80 1.46
CA ARG A 175 -25.07 -21.23 2.71
C ARG A 175 -25.26 -22.74 2.84
N ARG A 176 -25.29 -23.46 1.71
CA ARG A 176 -25.48 -24.92 1.67
C ARG A 176 -24.16 -25.69 1.87
N ASP A 177 -23.05 -24.98 1.88
CA ASP A 177 -21.72 -25.53 2.07
C ASP A 177 -20.96 -24.76 3.17
N PRO A 178 -21.34 -24.98 4.45
CA PRO A 178 -20.71 -24.29 5.59
C PRO A 178 -19.33 -24.85 5.97
N VAL A 179 -18.95 -25.99 5.42
CA VAL A 179 -17.65 -26.62 5.68
C VAL A 179 -16.55 -25.88 4.92
N ASP A 180 -16.70 -25.73 3.61
CA ASP A 180 -15.72 -25.03 2.78
C ASP A 180 -15.87 -23.50 2.85
N HIS A 181 -17.09 -23.02 3.14
CA HIS A 181 -17.38 -21.60 3.26
C HIS A 181 -17.90 -21.20 4.67
N PRO A 182 -17.15 -21.44 5.73
CA PRO A 182 -17.60 -21.23 7.09
C PRO A 182 -17.86 -19.76 7.40
N VAL A 183 -18.87 -19.51 8.22
CA VAL A 183 -19.15 -18.16 8.75
C VAL A 183 -18.01 -17.73 9.67
N PRO A 184 -17.41 -16.55 9.47
CA PRO A 184 -16.35 -16.07 10.36
C PRO A 184 -16.87 -15.96 11.81
N PRO A 185 -16.07 -16.32 12.81
CA PRO A 185 -16.48 -16.23 14.20
C PRO A 185 -16.82 -14.78 14.59
N ARG A 186 -17.98 -14.56 15.19
CA ARG A 186 -18.48 -13.25 15.66
C ARG A 186 -17.78 -12.77 16.95
N LEU A 187 -16.54 -13.08 17.13
CA LEU A 187 -15.83 -12.73 18.36
C LEU A 187 -15.44 -11.25 18.33
N ARG A 188 -15.99 -10.49 19.27
CA ARG A 188 -15.57 -9.11 19.50
C ARG A 188 -14.16 -9.12 20.10
N TRP A 189 -13.26 -8.32 19.53
CA TRP A 189 -11.88 -8.15 20.01
C TRP A 189 -11.77 -7.97 21.54
N ARG A 190 -12.75 -7.30 22.18
CA ARG A 190 -12.83 -7.12 23.63
C ARG A 190 -13.05 -8.42 24.43
N ALA A 191 -13.56 -9.49 23.81
CA ALA A 191 -13.72 -10.78 24.50
C ALA A 191 -12.39 -11.46 24.78
N TYR A 192 -11.33 -11.16 24.02
CA TYR A 192 -9.99 -11.68 24.23
C TYR A 192 -9.28 -11.11 25.45
N ARG A 193 -9.71 -9.96 25.98
CA ARG A 193 -9.07 -9.27 27.11
C ARG A 193 -9.76 -9.46 28.45
N ARG A 194 -10.86 -10.21 28.53
CA ARG A 194 -11.46 -10.45 29.82
C ARG A 194 -10.62 -11.47 30.61
N ARG A 195 -9.89 -10.95 31.59
CA ARG A 195 -9.32 -11.76 32.66
C ARG A 195 -10.43 -12.61 33.28
N GLY A 196 -10.29 -13.96 33.26
CA GLY A 196 -11.13 -14.90 33.98
C GLY A 196 -12.37 -15.42 33.27
N GLY A 197 -12.62 -15.12 32.02
CA GLY A 197 -13.69 -15.73 31.22
C GLY A 197 -13.14 -16.75 30.25
N SER A 198 -13.57 -18.01 30.33
CA SER A 198 -13.26 -19.09 29.38
C SER A 198 -13.86 -18.77 28.02
N ALA A 199 -13.16 -17.98 27.18
CA ALA A 199 -13.55 -17.82 25.79
C ALA A 199 -13.22 -19.13 25.07
N VAL A 200 -14.25 -19.84 24.59
CA VAL A 200 -14.07 -21.06 23.79
C VAL A 200 -13.38 -20.68 22.47
N ALA A 201 -12.24 -21.31 22.20
CA ALA A 201 -11.56 -21.14 20.94
C ALA A 201 -12.46 -21.62 19.78
N PRO A 202 -12.44 -20.95 18.62
CA PRO A 202 -13.14 -21.43 17.44
C PRO A 202 -12.58 -22.78 16.97
N PRO A 203 -13.31 -23.55 16.15
CA PRO A 203 -12.77 -24.76 15.53
C PRO A 203 -11.42 -24.50 14.87
N GLY A 204 -10.41 -25.34 15.14
CA GLY A 204 -9.03 -25.12 14.70
C GLY A 204 -8.21 -24.18 15.59
N GLY A 205 -8.77 -23.72 16.72
CA GLY A 205 -8.10 -22.81 17.65
C GLY A 205 -8.04 -21.36 17.19
N TRP A 206 -7.57 -20.49 18.06
CA TRP A 206 -7.48 -19.05 17.78
C TRP A 206 -6.59 -18.70 16.59
N ARG A 207 -5.54 -19.49 16.33
CA ARG A 207 -4.60 -19.27 15.25
C ARG A 207 -5.16 -19.60 13.85
N ALA A 208 -6.19 -20.46 13.76
CA ALA A 208 -6.82 -20.83 12.50
C ALA A 208 -7.45 -19.63 11.77
N TRP A 209 -7.83 -18.60 12.53
CA TRP A 209 -8.45 -17.38 12.00
C TRP A 209 -7.51 -16.17 11.97
N GLU A 210 -6.22 -16.41 12.09
CA GLU A 210 -5.20 -15.39 11.93
C GLU A 210 -4.60 -15.45 10.53
N LYS A 211 -4.40 -14.29 9.96
CA LYS A 211 -3.58 -14.11 8.76
C LYS A 211 -2.21 -13.63 9.17
N LYS A 212 -1.20 -14.17 8.54
CA LYS A 212 0.19 -13.88 8.84
C LYS A 212 0.78 -12.96 7.79
N LEU A 213 1.60 -12.05 8.25
CA LEU A 213 2.36 -11.12 7.43
C LEU A 213 3.82 -11.23 7.87
N LEU A 214 4.68 -11.75 7.01
CA LEU A 214 6.11 -11.71 7.23
C LEU A 214 6.56 -10.24 7.21
N ALA A 215 7.29 -9.83 8.22
CA ALA A 215 7.95 -8.54 8.29
C ALA A 215 9.46 -8.77 8.33
N ALA A 216 10.21 -8.05 7.51
CA ALA A 216 11.66 -8.09 7.51
C ALA A 216 12.24 -6.68 7.36
N THR A 217 13.42 -6.45 7.92
CA THR A 217 14.12 -5.17 7.84
C THR A 217 15.62 -5.37 7.98
N ASP A 218 16.39 -4.52 7.32
CA ASP A 218 17.84 -4.46 7.48
C ASP A 218 18.30 -3.27 8.34
N ARG A 219 19.60 -3.10 8.51
CA ARG A 219 20.20 -1.97 9.26
C ARG A 219 20.23 -0.67 8.47
N ALA A 220 20.12 -0.72 7.13
CA ALA A 220 19.99 0.46 6.29
C ALA A 220 18.59 1.06 6.33
N GLY A 221 17.62 0.32 6.87
CA GLY A 221 16.23 0.79 7.02
C GLY A 221 15.30 0.36 5.90
N HIS A 222 15.73 -0.53 5.00
CA HIS A 222 14.83 -1.18 4.04
C HIS A 222 13.87 -2.11 4.77
N ARG A 223 12.66 -2.23 4.27
CA ARG A 223 11.58 -2.97 4.92
C ARG A 223 10.78 -3.74 3.90
N ALA A 224 10.48 -4.99 4.23
CA ALA A 224 9.61 -5.84 3.45
C ALA A 224 8.42 -6.32 4.30
N PHE A 225 7.24 -6.38 3.68
CA PHE A 225 6.04 -6.98 4.25
C PHE A 225 5.37 -7.84 3.19
N GLU A 226 5.29 -9.15 3.46
CA GLU A 226 4.64 -10.08 2.55
C GLU A 226 3.61 -10.94 3.27
N ALA A 227 2.43 -11.12 2.66
CA ALA A 227 1.43 -12.03 3.21
C ALA A 227 1.86 -13.48 2.97
N ILE A 228 1.84 -14.27 4.05
CA ILE A 228 2.14 -15.69 4.00
C ILE A 228 0.91 -16.51 4.38
N ALA A 229 0.74 -17.65 3.74
CA ALA A 229 -0.40 -18.53 3.98
C ALA A 229 -0.36 -19.12 5.40
N ASP A 230 0.83 -19.53 5.81
CA ASP A 230 1.12 -20.14 7.11
C ASP A 230 2.56 -19.79 7.55
N ALA A 231 3.01 -20.34 8.67
CA ALA A 231 4.39 -20.20 9.16
C ALA A 231 5.26 -21.43 8.75
N GLY A 232 4.88 -22.11 7.67
CA GLY A 232 5.67 -23.22 7.13
C GLY A 232 6.88 -22.73 6.33
N GLN A 233 7.83 -23.62 6.15
CA GLN A 233 9.11 -23.32 5.51
C GLN A 233 8.93 -22.77 4.09
N ALA A 234 8.07 -23.40 3.27
CA ALA A 234 7.83 -22.96 1.89
C ALA A 234 7.23 -21.55 1.82
N ALA A 235 6.28 -21.22 2.71
CA ALA A 235 5.63 -19.92 2.73
C ALA A 235 6.59 -18.81 3.18
N ILE A 236 7.37 -19.04 4.24
CA ILE A 236 8.35 -18.06 4.74
C ILE A 236 9.52 -17.90 3.75
N SER A 237 10.11 -19.00 3.26
CA SER A 237 11.23 -18.94 2.31
C SER A 237 10.82 -18.25 1.00
N GLY A 238 9.64 -18.57 0.48
CA GLY A 238 9.11 -17.94 -0.74
C GLY A 238 8.85 -16.44 -0.61
N ALA A 239 8.60 -15.94 0.61
CA ALA A 239 8.41 -14.53 0.88
C ALA A 239 9.71 -13.79 1.28
N LEU A 240 10.62 -14.46 1.98
CA LEU A 240 11.83 -13.85 2.55
C LEU A 240 13.00 -13.84 1.58
N LEU A 241 13.33 -15.02 0.99
CA LEU A 241 14.53 -15.14 0.17
C LEU A 241 14.57 -14.23 -1.06
N PRO A 242 13.46 -13.99 -1.78
CA PRO A 242 13.49 -13.08 -2.93
C PRO A 242 13.81 -11.62 -2.59
N VAL A 243 13.65 -11.22 -1.32
CA VAL A 243 13.92 -9.84 -0.87
C VAL A 243 15.22 -9.70 -0.07
N MET A 244 15.98 -10.79 0.08
CA MET A 244 17.27 -10.80 0.79
C MET A 244 18.44 -10.88 -0.19
N ALA A 245 19.54 -10.18 0.15
CA ALA A 245 20.83 -10.36 -0.51
C ALA A 245 21.39 -11.75 -0.18
N PRO A 246 22.09 -12.41 -1.11
CA PRO A 246 22.65 -13.76 -0.89
C PRO A 246 23.66 -13.83 0.24
N ASP A 247 24.34 -12.73 0.55
CA ASP A 247 25.36 -12.59 1.59
C ASP A 247 24.83 -12.02 2.91
N ALA A 248 23.51 -11.84 3.02
CA ALA A 248 22.89 -11.32 4.22
C ALA A 248 22.96 -12.30 5.38
N VAL A 249 23.01 -11.76 6.60
CA VAL A 249 22.95 -12.50 7.88
C VAL A 249 21.53 -12.40 8.44
N LEU A 250 20.89 -13.53 8.68
CA LEU A 250 19.52 -13.56 9.17
C LEU A 250 19.46 -13.61 10.71
N CYS A 251 18.68 -12.75 11.33
CA CYS A 251 18.37 -12.70 12.75
C CYS A 251 16.87 -12.93 12.99
N THR A 252 16.51 -13.93 13.82
CA THR A 252 15.09 -14.23 14.13
C THR A 252 14.91 -14.60 15.61
N ASP A 253 13.68 -14.83 16.04
CA ASP A 253 13.33 -15.25 17.41
C ASP A 253 13.71 -16.70 17.77
N GLY A 254 14.27 -17.45 16.81
CA GLY A 254 14.65 -18.86 16.99
C GLY A 254 13.52 -19.86 16.72
N PHE A 255 12.49 -19.46 16.00
CA PHE A 255 11.52 -20.41 15.48
C PHE A 255 12.20 -21.36 14.49
N VAL A 256 12.03 -22.67 14.71
CA VAL A 256 12.78 -23.74 14.02
C VAL A 256 12.69 -23.67 12.48
N THR A 257 11.61 -23.11 11.95
CA THR A 257 11.43 -22.93 10.51
C THR A 257 12.51 -22.05 9.90
N TYR A 258 12.92 -20.96 10.58
CA TYR A 258 14.00 -20.09 10.10
C TYR A 258 15.37 -20.79 10.12
N GLU A 259 15.62 -21.64 11.10
CA GLU A 259 16.87 -22.44 11.16
C GLU A 259 16.97 -23.36 9.92
N ARG A 260 15.86 -23.99 9.54
CA ARG A 260 15.80 -24.84 8.34
C ARG A 260 15.99 -24.03 7.06
N ILE A 261 15.29 -22.89 6.91
CA ILE A 261 15.43 -22.00 5.76
C ILE A 261 16.88 -21.53 5.61
N ALA A 262 17.49 -21.07 6.70
CA ALA A 262 18.87 -20.57 6.67
C ALA A 262 19.87 -21.67 6.29
N LYS A 263 19.68 -22.89 6.82
CA LYS A 263 20.50 -24.05 6.47
C LYS A 263 20.38 -24.40 4.98
N ASP A 264 19.15 -24.48 4.45
CA ASP A 264 18.89 -24.87 3.06
C ASP A 264 19.40 -23.80 2.09
N ALA A 265 19.23 -22.51 2.43
CA ALA A 265 19.72 -21.39 1.66
C ALA A 265 21.20 -21.06 1.89
N ARG A 266 21.88 -21.74 2.84
CA ARG A 266 23.27 -21.51 3.25
C ARG A 266 23.51 -20.07 3.73
N ILE A 267 22.55 -19.48 4.45
CA ILE A 267 22.62 -18.13 5.00
C ILE A 267 23.06 -18.21 6.46
N PRO A 268 24.02 -17.39 6.92
CA PRO A 268 24.34 -17.26 8.33
C PRO A 268 23.11 -16.86 9.15
N HIS A 269 22.81 -17.59 10.26
CA HIS A 269 21.61 -17.37 11.05
C HIS A 269 21.90 -17.26 12.54
N PHE A 270 21.31 -16.26 13.17
CA PHE A 270 21.33 -16.07 14.61
C PHE A 270 19.91 -16.16 15.18
N ALA A 271 19.66 -17.22 15.94
CA ALA A 271 18.43 -17.40 16.70
C ALA A 271 18.54 -16.66 18.05
N LEU A 272 17.72 -15.61 18.24
CA LEU A 272 17.87 -14.61 19.29
C LEU A 272 16.71 -14.61 20.31
N ASN A 273 16.25 -15.77 20.73
CA ASN A 273 15.31 -15.85 21.85
C ASN A 273 16.04 -15.66 23.19
N ALA A 274 15.30 -15.32 24.25
CA ALA A 274 15.84 -14.98 25.56
C ALA A 274 16.75 -16.07 26.17
N GLY A 275 16.55 -17.36 25.81
CA GLY A 275 17.36 -18.50 26.31
C GLY A 275 18.54 -18.87 25.42
N ARG A 276 18.66 -18.33 24.21
CA ARG A 276 19.69 -18.71 23.22
C ARG A 276 20.76 -17.66 22.97
N ARG A 277 20.66 -16.48 23.60
CA ARG A 277 21.68 -15.45 23.47
C ARG A 277 22.92 -15.88 24.27
N THR A 278 24.00 -16.12 23.59
CA THR A 278 25.30 -16.49 24.20
C THR A 278 26.19 -15.25 24.27
N GLU A 279 27.23 -15.28 25.11
CA GLU A 279 28.27 -14.25 25.18
C GLU A 279 28.95 -14.01 23.82
N ARG A 280 28.97 -15.03 22.97
CA ARG A 280 29.53 -14.94 21.59
C ARG A 280 28.62 -14.24 20.58
N THR A 281 27.35 -14.00 20.94
CA THR A 281 26.44 -13.31 20.02
C THR A 281 26.78 -11.81 19.97
N PRO A 282 27.21 -11.26 18.84
CA PRO A 282 27.54 -9.84 18.74
C PRO A 282 26.36 -8.95 19.15
N ARG A 283 26.62 -7.84 19.83
CA ARG A 283 25.55 -6.92 20.29
C ARG A 283 24.75 -6.32 19.13
N SER A 284 25.34 -6.24 17.94
CA SER A 284 24.68 -5.81 16.70
C SER A 284 23.59 -6.75 16.21
N HIS A 285 23.63 -8.04 16.64
CA HIS A 285 22.65 -9.05 16.25
C HIS A 285 21.50 -9.05 17.27
N HIS A 286 20.35 -8.58 16.85
CA HIS A 286 19.12 -8.53 17.65
C HIS A 286 17.90 -8.50 16.72
N ILE A 287 16.70 -8.62 17.28
CA ILE A 287 15.40 -8.55 16.57
C ILE A 287 14.55 -7.35 17.02
N ASN A 288 15.18 -6.38 17.68
CA ASN A 288 14.45 -5.22 18.22
C ASN A 288 13.87 -4.34 17.12
N THR A 289 14.54 -4.26 15.95
CA THR A 289 14.11 -3.41 14.85
C THR A 289 12.86 -3.96 14.20
N VAL A 290 12.82 -5.28 13.92
CA VAL A 290 11.63 -5.91 13.34
C VAL A 290 10.45 -5.91 14.33
N ASN A 291 10.72 -6.13 15.62
CA ASN A 291 9.69 -6.02 16.66
C ASN A 291 9.07 -4.61 16.73
N ALA A 292 9.94 -3.59 16.70
CA ALA A 292 9.48 -2.19 16.64
C ALA A 292 8.73 -1.89 15.34
N LEU A 293 9.15 -2.46 14.21
CA LEU A 293 8.48 -2.35 12.91
C LEU A 293 7.07 -2.95 12.98
N ILE A 294 6.91 -4.15 13.52
CA ILE A 294 5.62 -4.84 13.70
C ILE A 294 4.71 -4.03 14.62
N ASN A 295 5.24 -3.48 15.71
CA ASN A 295 4.45 -2.65 16.62
C ASN A 295 3.97 -1.35 15.95
N ARG A 296 4.83 -0.68 15.16
CA ARG A 296 4.44 0.49 14.35
C ARG A 296 3.40 0.12 13.28
N PHE A 297 3.54 -1.04 12.63
CA PHE A 297 2.53 -1.54 11.71
C PHE A 297 1.18 -1.78 12.39
N ARG A 298 1.17 -2.37 13.58
CA ARG A 298 -0.07 -2.57 14.36
C ARG A 298 -0.73 -1.23 14.71
N ALA A 299 0.04 -0.23 15.14
CA ALA A 299 -0.47 1.11 15.41
C ALA A 299 -1.02 1.78 14.14
N PHE A 300 -0.30 1.67 13.01
CA PHE A 300 -0.74 2.14 11.70
C PHE A 300 -2.08 1.52 11.26
N MET A 301 -2.31 0.25 11.58
CA MET A 301 -3.52 -0.48 11.21
C MET A 301 -4.76 -0.12 12.05
N GLN A 302 -4.58 0.41 13.26
CA GLN A 302 -5.69 0.70 14.20
C GLN A 302 -6.80 1.59 13.61
N PRO A 303 -6.49 2.76 12.99
CA PRO A 303 -7.51 3.68 12.47
C PRO A 303 -8.35 3.10 11.33
N PHE A 304 -7.87 2.04 10.68
CA PHE A 304 -8.60 1.38 9.60
C PHE A 304 -9.61 0.34 10.09
N CYS A 305 -9.66 0.09 11.40
CA CYS A 305 -10.65 -0.79 12.05
C CYS A 305 -10.72 -2.20 11.42
N GLY A 306 -9.58 -2.79 11.12
CA GLY A 306 -9.46 -4.12 10.52
C GLY A 306 -9.91 -4.15 9.06
N PRO A 307 -9.07 -3.73 8.12
CA PRO A 307 -9.35 -3.86 6.69
C PRO A 307 -9.49 -5.33 6.30
N ALA A 308 -10.09 -5.59 5.14
CA ALA A 308 -10.24 -6.96 4.62
C ALA A 308 -8.87 -7.64 4.49
N SER A 309 -8.78 -8.89 4.96
CA SER A 309 -7.51 -9.64 4.97
C SER A 309 -6.91 -9.83 3.57
N LYS A 310 -7.74 -9.88 2.54
CA LYS A 310 -7.25 -9.90 1.14
C LYS A 310 -6.37 -8.71 0.77
N ASN A 311 -6.45 -7.61 1.50
CA ASN A 311 -5.65 -6.41 1.27
C ASN A 311 -4.46 -6.31 2.25
N LEU A 312 -4.23 -7.28 3.11
CA LEU A 312 -3.24 -7.19 4.20
C LEU A 312 -1.83 -6.93 3.67
N ALA A 313 -1.38 -7.66 2.65
CA ALA A 313 -0.09 -7.45 2.01
C ALA A 313 0.04 -6.03 1.45
N ALA A 314 -1.01 -5.51 0.79
CA ALA A 314 -1.02 -4.15 0.26
C ALA A 314 -0.91 -3.08 1.36
N TYR A 315 -1.53 -3.31 2.53
CA TYR A 315 -1.35 -2.43 3.70
C TYR A 315 0.06 -2.53 4.29
N GLY A 316 0.66 -3.72 4.28
CA GLY A 316 2.07 -3.91 4.68
C GLY A 316 3.01 -3.12 3.77
N ARG A 317 2.87 -3.27 2.45
CA ARG A 317 3.64 -2.51 1.45
C ARG A 317 3.40 -1.00 1.57
N TRP A 318 2.18 -0.57 1.84
CA TRP A 318 1.89 0.83 2.11
C TRP A 318 2.63 1.34 3.35
N HIS A 319 2.63 0.57 4.44
CA HIS A 319 3.40 0.92 5.63
C HIS A 319 4.90 0.99 5.35
N ALA A 320 5.46 0.06 4.57
CA ALA A 320 6.86 0.09 4.14
C ALA A 320 7.16 1.36 3.33
N ALA A 321 6.40 1.63 2.27
CA ALA A 321 6.58 2.79 1.40
C ALA A 321 6.53 4.14 2.13
N ARG A 322 5.77 4.23 3.24
CA ARG A 322 5.72 5.43 4.07
C ARG A 322 6.96 5.66 4.93
N ASN A 323 7.69 4.59 5.19
CA ASN A 323 8.81 4.61 6.14
C ASN A 323 10.17 4.43 5.44
N ASN A 324 10.21 4.21 4.13
CA ASN A 324 11.43 4.18 3.36
C ASN A 324 12.02 5.59 3.20
N ALA A 325 13.34 5.66 3.01
CA ALA A 325 14.06 6.92 2.89
C ALA A 325 13.54 7.78 1.72
N ASP A 326 13.21 7.13 0.60
CA ASP A 326 12.72 7.75 -0.64
C ASP A 326 11.20 7.88 -0.70
N ARG A 327 10.54 8.00 0.45
CA ARG A 327 9.09 8.13 0.49
C ARG A 327 8.64 9.33 -0.35
N SER A 328 7.94 9.05 -1.44
CA SER A 328 7.42 10.07 -2.33
C SER A 328 6.05 9.66 -2.86
N TYR A 329 5.08 10.56 -2.72
CA TYR A 329 3.77 10.32 -3.33
C TYR A 329 3.84 10.28 -4.87
N LEU A 330 4.83 10.97 -5.48
CA LEU A 330 5.07 10.90 -6.92
C LEU A 330 5.50 9.50 -7.36
N HIS A 331 6.35 8.82 -6.57
CA HIS A 331 6.69 7.43 -6.83
C HIS A 331 5.46 6.53 -6.80
N ALA A 332 4.61 6.65 -5.78
CA ALA A 332 3.35 5.89 -5.69
C ALA A 332 2.43 6.16 -6.89
N LEU A 333 2.36 7.39 -7.40
CA LEU A 333 1.60 7.72 -8.60
C LEU A 333 2.22 7.13 -9.87
N ARG A 334 3.55 7.08 -9.96
CA ARG A 334 4.26 6.42 -11.09
C ARG A 334 3.93 4.93 -11.15
N LEU A 335 3.99 4.25 -10.01
CA LEU A 335 3.60 2.84 -9.91
C LEU A 335 2.12 2.64 -10.28
N LEU A 336 1.24 3.55 -9.86
CA LEU A 336 -0.18 3.51 -10.20
C LEU A 336 -0.41 3.64 -11.72
N LEU A 337 0.36 4.48 -12.39
CA LEU A 337 0.28 4.65 -13.85
C LEU A 337 0.90 3.47 -14.62
N ALA A 338 1.93 2.85 -14.06
CA ALA A 338 2.56 1.66 -14.64
C ALA A 338 1.73 0.38 -14.42
N SER A 339 0.80 0.38 -13.45
CA SER A 339 -0.07 -0.77 -13.22
C SER A 339 -1.14 -0.85 -14.30
N GLY A 340 -1.34 -2.05 -14.85
CA GLY A 340 -2.38 -2.34 -15.85
C GLY A 340 -3.81 -2.10 -15.33
N PRO A 341 -4.82 -2.24 -16.18
CA PRO A 341 -6.21 -2.11 -15.78
C PRO A 341 -6.50 -3.10 -14.64
N ARG A 342 -7.25 -2.65 -13.64
CA ARG A 342 -7.65 -3.55 -12.56
C ARG A 342 -8.36 -4.76 -13.14
N ALA A 343 -7.85 -5.94 -12.85
CA ALA A 343 -8.69 -7.12 -12.91
C ALA A 343 -9.91 -6.83 -12.02
N ASN A 344 -11.12 -6.91 -12.60
CA ASN A 344 -12.37 -6.79 -11.84
C ASN A 344 -12.44 -7.96 -10.85
N THR A 345 -11.80 -7.83 -9.70
CA THR A 345 -12.10 -8.67 -8.55
C THR A 345 -13.38 -8.11 -7.92
N VAL A 346 -14.50 -8.58 -8.44
CA VAL A 346 -15.83 -8.44 -7.86
C VAL A 346 -15.91 -9.27 -6.58
#